data_0de29b8b7b05f0f9656682e2d5d4e3ef
#
_entry.id   0de29b8b7b05f0f9656682e2d5d4e3ef
#
_cell.length_a   1.000
_cell.length_b   1.000
_cell.length_c   1.000
_cell.angle_alpha   90.00
_cell.angle_beta   90.00
_cell.angle_gamma   90.00
#
_symmetry.space_group_name_H-M   'P 1'
#
loop_
_entity.id
_entity.type
_entity.pdbx_description
1 polymer ?
#
loop_
_entity_poly.entity_id
_entity_poly.type
_entity_poly.pdbx_seq_one_letter_code
_entity_poly.pdbx_strand_id
1 'polypeptide(L)'
;MKNTFITVLFAISSLGFAQKKIQKFEVQKSDYQWKKELTPQEYEVLREKGTERPFSGKYVNNFDKGIYVCAACDNLLFYSDTKFHSDCGWPSFDKAVKDAVIYVHDSSYGMDRTEVNCAKCGGHLGHVFDDGPTKTGQRYCTNSVSIKFIPTKK
;
A
#
# COMPACT_ATOMS: atom_id res chain seq x y z
N MET A 1 9.20 64.03 -38.89
CA MET A 1 9.90 63.18 -37.94
C MET A 1 8.84 62.32 -37.26
N LYS A 2 8.71 61.03 -37.65
CA LYS A 2 7.72 60.11 -37.11
C LYS A 2 8.46 59.20 -36.09
N ASN A 3 8.12 59.33 -34.80
CA ASN A 3 8.66 58.47 -33.77
C ASN A 3 7.80 57.21 -33.68
N THR A 4 8.37 56.07 -34.02
CA THR A 4 7.75 54.75 -33.88
C THR A 4 8.13 54.19 -32.50
N PHE A 5 7.17 54.11 -31.58
CA PHE A 5 7.35 53.41 -30.30
C PHE A 5 7.18 51.89 -30.51
N ILE A 6 8.25 51.13 -30.30
CA ILE A 6 8.21 49.69 -30.30
C ILE A 6 7.86 49.23 -28.87
N THR A 7 6.66 48.70 -28.68
CA THR A 7 6.24 48.09 -27.43
C THR A 7 6.71 46.64 -27.39
N VAL A 8 7.71 46.35 -26.56
CA VAL A 8 8.18 44.98 -26.32
C VAL A 8 7.27 44.34 -25.27
N LEU A 9 6.47 43.35 -25.71
CA LEU A 9 5.64 42.53 -24.81
C LEU A 9 6.52 41.43 -24.20
N PHE A 10 6.81 41.53 -22.90
CA PHE A 10 7.44 40.42 -22.14
C PHE A 10 6.34 39.43 -21.80
N ALA A 11 6.37 38.26 -22.46
CA ALA A 11 5.56 37.12 -22.08
C ALA A 11 6.23 36.43 -20.86
N ILE A 12 5.66 36.62 -19.67
CA ILE A 12 6.06 35.89 -18.46
C ILE A 12 5.44 34.48 -18.54
N SER A 13 6.24 33.50 -18.94
CA SER A 13 5.86 32.09 -18.85
C SER A 13 5.89 31.65 -17.38
N SER A 14 4.72 31.57 -16.75
CA SER A 14 4.57 30.95 -15.42
C SER A 14 4.81 29.44 -15.52
N LEU A 15 6.01 29.00 -15.17
CA LEU A 15 6.30 27.60 -14.90
C LEU A 15 5.53 27.17 -13.64
N GLY A 16 4.37 26.56 -13.85
CA GLY A 16 3.60 25.94 -12.78
C GLY A 16 4.36 24.74 -12.23
N PHE A 17 5.05 24.90 -11.11
CA PHE A 17 5.56 23.78 -10.34
C PHE A 17 4.36 23.02 -9.76
N ALA A 18 4.05 21.86 -10.31
CA ALA A 18 3.08 20.94 -9.72
C ALA A 18 3.64 20.49 -8.36
N GLN A 19 3.18 21.10 -7.28
CA GLN A 19 3.49 20.66 -5.93
C GLN A 19 2.92 19.25 -5.73
N LYS A 20 3.80 18.24 -5.68
CA LYS A 20 3.44 16.88 -5.32
C LYS A 20 2.86 16.91 -3.90
N LYS A 21 1.54 16.69 -3.80
CA LYS A 21 0.82 16.72 -2.52
C LYS A 21 1.45 15.64 -1.63
N ILE A 22 2.21 16.04 -0.60
CA ILE A 22 2.79 15.08 0.36
C ILE A 22 1.62 14.47 1.13
N GLN A 23 1.39 13.18 0.93
CA GLN A 23 0.35 12.45 1.65
C GLN A 23 0.75 12.37 3.13
N LYS A 24 -0.04 12.99 3.99
CA LYS A 24 0.18 12.98 5.44
C LYS A 24 -0.57 11.79 6.05
N PHE A 25 0.17 10.86 6.65
CA PHE A 25 -0.40 9.72 7.38
C PHE A 25 -0.73 10.12 8.83
N GLU A 26 -1.72 9.45 9.42
CA GLU A 26 -2.09 9.64 10.84
C GLU A 26 -0.95 9.19 11.77
N VAL A 27 -0.35 8.04 11.46
CA VAL A 27 0.79 7.50 12.20
C VAL A 27 2.07 7.80 11.44
N GLN A 28 2.86 8.72 11.98
CA GLN A 28 4.18 9.09 11.45
C GLN A 28 5.23 8.88 12.52
N LYS A 29 6.28 8.16 12.16
CA LYS A 29 7.44 7.89 13.02
C LYS A 29 8.71 8.05 12.20
N SER A 30 9.81 8.39 12.85
CA SER A 30 11.13 8.38 12.22
C SER A 30 11.57 6.95 11.89
N ASP A 31 12.51 6.80 10.96
CA ASP A 31 13.09 5.49 10.63
C ASP A 31 13.66 4.78 11.85
N TYR A 32 14.29 5.53 12.74
CA TYR A 32 14.81 4.99 14.00
C TYR A 32 13.71 4.39 14.87
N GLN A 33 12.56 5.07 14.99
CA GLN A 33 11.42 4.56 15.76
C GLN A 33 10.82 3.31 15.13
N TRP A 34 10.65 3.30 13.80
CA TRP A 34 10.17 2.11 13.08
C TRP A 34 11.11 0.92 13.27
N LYS A 35 12.44 1.11 13.12
CA LYS A 35 13.44 0.05 13.34
C LYS A 35 13.45 -0.50 14.76
N LYS A 36 13.08 0.32 15.74
CA LYS A 36 12.99 -0.12 17.15
C LYS A 36 11.73 -0.92 17.45
N GLU A 37 10.61 -0.62 16.76
CA GLU A 37 9.31 -1.23 17.03
C GLU A 37 9.00 -2.45 16.17
N LEU A 38 9.53 -2.49 14.95
CA LEU A 38 9.34 -3.56 13.99
C LEU A 38 10.51 -4.56 14.05
N THR A 39 10.20 -5.82 13.79
CA THR A 39 11.28 -6.78 13.51
C THR A 39 12.00 -6.40 12.22
N PRO A 40 13.24 -6.85 11.99
CA PRO A 40 13.97 -6.56 10.76
C PRO A 40 13.17 -6.90 9.49
N GLN A 41 12.46 -8.04 9.47
CA GLN A 41 11.66 -8.47 8.34
C GLN A 41 10.40 -7.60 8.16
N GLU A 42 9.72 -7.24 9.24
CA GLU A 42 8.58 -6.30 9.16
C GLU A 42 9.02 -4.92 8.66
N TYR A 43 10.19 -4.44 9.11
CA TYR A 43 10.74 -3.16 8.65
C TYR A 43 11.08 -3.22 7.15
N GLU A 44 11.79 -4.26 6.70
CA GLU A 44 12.14 -4.46 5.30
C GLU A 44 10.89 -4.44 4.40
N VAL A 45 9.84 -5.17 4.79
CA VAL A 45 8.63 -5.24 3.96
C VAL A 45 7.78 -3.97 4.08
N LEU A 46 7.46 -3.52 5.31
CA LEU A 46 6.53 -2.41 5.53
C LEU A 46 7.12 -1.03 5.18
N ARG A 47 8.45 -0.85 5.32
CA ARG A 47 9.10 0.46 5.16
C ARG A 47 10.04 0.56 3.98
N GLU A 48 10.69 -0.54 3.59
CA GLU A 48 11.61 -0.59 2.45
C GLU A 48 10.99 -1.27 1.22
N LYS A 49 9.67 -1.61 1.28
CA LYS A 49 8.89 -2.23 0.19
C LYS A 49 9.44 -3.59 -0.27
N GLY A 50 10.02 -4.34 0.66
CA GLY A 50 10.42 -5.71 0.43
C GLY A 50 9.22 -6.63 0.20
N THR A 51 9.50 -7.85 -0.23
CA THR A 51 8.49 -8.91 -0.40
C THR A 51 8.99 -10.17 0.29
N GLU A 52 8.18 -10.75 1.17
CA GLU A 52 8.50 -12.04 1.78
C GLU A 52 8.53 -13.15 0.72
N ARG A 53 9.27 -14.23 0.98
CA ARG A 53 9.36 -15.37 0.08
C ARG A 53 7.98 -16.02 -0.11
N PRO A 54 7.57 -16.42 -1.34
CA PRO A 54 6.28 -17.06 -1.55
C PRO A 54 6.17 -18.35 -0.73
N PHE A 55 4.97 -18.65 -0.26
CA PHE A 55 4.61 -19.81 0.58
C PHE A 55 5.27 -19.86 1.95
N SER A 56 6.07 -18.86 2.36
CA SER A 56 6.72 -18.81 3.67
C SER A 56 5.88 -18.13 4.75
N GLY A 57 4.87 -17.37 4.36
CA GLY A 57 4.09 -16.54 5.26
C GLY A 57 3.10 -17.35 6.11
N LYS A 58 3.04 -17.05 7.41
CA LYS A 58 2.20 -17.77 8.39
C LYS A 58 0.70 -17.70 8.11
N TYR A 59 0.25 -16.72 7.31
CA TYR A 59 -1.18 -16.52 7.03
C TYR A 59 -1.61 -17.00 5.65
N VAL A 60 -0.73 -17.59 4.84
CA VAL A 60 -1.09 -18.17 3.54
C VAL A 60 -2.27 -19.13 3.69
N ASN A 61 -2.15 -20.09 4.62
CA ASN A 61 -3.13 -21.14 4.89
C ASN A 61 -3.98 -20.89 6.14
N ASN A 62 -4.00 -19.67 6.69
CA ASN A 62 -4.87 -19.35 7.82
C ASN A 62 -6.25 -18.93 7.30
N PHE A 63 -7.28 -19.73 7.57
CA PHE A 63 -8.70 -19.48 7.24
C PHE A 63 -9.59 -19.44 8.47
N ASP A 64 -9.00 -19.24 9.64
CA ASP A 64 -9.75 -19.03 10.88
C ASP A 64 -10.56 -17.72 10.82
N LYS A 65 -11.69 -17.69 11.54
CA LYS A 65 -12.53 -16.50 11.63
C LYS A 65 -11.87 -15.41 12.47
N GLY A 66 -11.77 -14.23 11.90
CA GLY A 66 -11.15 -13.10 12.56
C GLY A 66 -10.95 -11.90 11.63
N ILE A 67 -10.03 -11.05 12.02
CA ILE A 67 -9.66 -9.84 11.27
C ILE A 67 -8.15 -9.81 11.05
N TYR A 68 -7.75 -9.12 9.99
CA TYR A 68 -6.34 -8.84 9.71
C TYR A 68 -6.09 -7.35 9.84
N VAL A 69 -5.14 -6.98 10.68
CA VAL A 69 -4.74 -5.59 10.94
C VAL A 69 -3.31 -5.35 10.45
N CYS A 70 -2.95 -4.09 10.23
CA CYS A 70 -1.59 -3.69 9.87
C CYS A 70 -0.61 -4.04 10.99
N ALA A 71 0.51 -4.71 10.66
CA ALA A 71 1.50 -5.09 11.65
C ALA A 71 2.19 -3.87 12.32
N ALA A 72 2.24 -2.72 11.63
CA ALA A 72 2.90 -1.53 12.12
C ALA A 72 2.01 -0.60 12.98
N CYS A 73 0.67 -0.58 12.76
CA CYS A 73 -0.19 0.44 13.39
C CYS A 73 -1.59 -0.06 13.79
N ASP A 74 -1.82 -1.36 13.70
CA ASP A 74 -3.06 -2.05 14.06
C ASP A 74 -4.32 -1.52 13.34
N ASN A 75 -4.16 -0.82 12.19
CA ASN A 75 -5.26 -0.43 11.33
C ASN A 75 -5.98 -1.69 10.79
N LEU A 76 -7.30 -1.76 10.91
CA LEU A 76 -8.09 -2.88 10.35
C LEU A 76 -8.04 -2.83 8.81
N LEU A 77 -7.54 -3.91 8.20
CA LEU A 77 -7.30 -3.98 6.76
C LEU A 77 -8.27 -4.93 6.03
N PHE A 78 -8.44 -6.15 6.56
CA PHE A 78 -9.25 -7.18 5.92
C PHE A 78 -10.05 -7.98 6.96
N TYR A 79 -11.18 -8.51 6.51
CA TYR A 79 -11.93 -9.52 7.24
C TYR A 79 -11.58 -10.92 6.71
N SER A 80 -11.59 -11.93 7.57
CA SER A 80 -11.30 -13.31 7.18
C SER A 80 -12.27 -13.89 6.15
N ASP A 81 -13.51 -13.41 6.10
CA ASP A 81 -14.52 -13.84 5.14
C ASP A 81 -14.27 -13.33 3.72
N THR A 82 -13.36 -12.37 3.56
CA THR A 82 -12.90 -11.89 2.25
C THR A 82 -11.65 -12.63 1.76
N LYS A 83 -11.09 -13.53 2.57
CA LYS A 83 -9.89 -14.31 2.21
C LYS A 83 -10.27 -15.52 1.38
N PHE A 84 -9.48 -15.82 0.36
CA PHE A 84 -9.66 -16.99 -0.49
C PHE A 84 -8.34 -17.72 -0.75
N HIS A 85 -8.44 -18.98 -1.20
CA HIS A 85 -7.27 -19.77 -1.61
C HIS A 85 -6.73 -19.27 -2.95
N SER A 86 -5.42 -19.03 -2.99
CA SER A 86 -4.71 -18.60 -4.19
C SER A 86 -3.35 -19.29 -4.24
N ASP A 87 -2.94 -19.68 -5.44
CA ASP A 87 -1.63 -20.31 -5.69
C ASP A 87 -0.48 -19.31 -5.83
N CYS A 88 -0.73 -18.02 -5.55
CA CYS A 88 0.29 -16.99 -5.68
C CYS A 88 1.39 -17.07 -4.60
N GLY A 89 1.15 -17.77 -3.49
CA GLY A 89 2.11 -17.95 -2.39
C GLY A 89 1.99 -16.93 -1.25
N TRP A 90 1.02 -16.03 -1.31
CA TRP A 90 0.73 -15.03 -0.28
C TRP A 90 -0.75 -15.03 0.12
N PRO A 91 -1.10 -14.56 1.34
CA PRO A 91 -2.49 -14.33 1.72
C PRO A 91 -3.23 -13.47 0.69
N SER A 92 -4.38 -13.94 0.23
CA SER A 92 -5.16 -13.30 -0.83
C SER A 92 -6.57 -12.96 -0.34
N PHE A 93 -6.98 -11.70 -0.57
CA PHE A 93 -8.30 -11.20 -0.17
C PHE A 93 -9.00 -10.57 -1.38
N ASP A 94 -10.33 -10.61 -1.41
CA ASP A 94 -11.13 -10.08 -2.52
C ASP A 94 -11.48 -8.60 -2.36
N LYS A 95 -11.39 -8.07 -1.13
CA LYS A 95 -11.60 -6.64 -0.84
C LYS A 95 -10.95 -6.23 0.47
N ALA A 96 -10.46 -5.00 0.52
CA ALA A 96 -10.03 -4.34 1.73
C ALA A 96 -11.22 -3.68 2.45
N VAL A 97 -11.04 -3.40 3.74
CA VAL A 97 -11.97 -2.53 4.49
C VAL A 97 -11.98 -1.14 3.86
N LYS A 98 -13.15 -0.53 3.78
CA LYS A 98 -13.30 0.80 3.17
C LYS A 98 -12.33 1.81 3.80
N ASP A 99 -11.65 2.57 2.98
CA ASP A 99 -10.69 3.62 3.35
C ASP A 99 -9.48 3.12 4.21
N ALA A 100 -9.30 1.80 4.33
CA ALA A 100 -8.19 1.22 5.11
C ALA A 100 -6.87 1.16 4.36
N VAL A 101 -6.91 1.23 3.05
CA VAL A 101 -5.73 1.14 2.18
C VAL A 101 -5.70 2.29 1.17
N ILE A 102 -4.51 2.58 0.67
CA ILE A 102 -4.27 3.48 -0.46
C ILE A 102 -3.57 2.73 -1.59
N TYR A 103 -3.77 3.20 -2.80
CA TYR A 103 -3.24 2.61 -4.03
C TYR A 103 -2.19 3.52 -4.64
N VAL A 104 -1.05 2.95 -4.99
CA VAL A 104 0.07 3.67 -5.61
C VAL A 104 0.50 2.90 -6.86
N HIS A 105 0.67 3.62 -7.97
CA HIS A 105 1.22 3.03 -9.18
C HIS A 105 2.67 2.58 -8.94
N ASP A 106 2.99 1.32 -9.26
CA ASP A 106 4.31 0.73 -9.11
C ASP A 106 4.82 0.23 -10.47
N SER A 107 5.81 0.93 -10.99
CA SER A 107 6.50 0.58 -12.24
C SER A 107 7.87 -0.04 -12.01
N SER A 108 8.21 -0.43 -10.79
CA SER A 108 9.49 -1.07 -10.47
C SER A 108 9.66 -2.39 -11.20
N TYR A 109 10.90 -2.76 -11.46
CA TYR A 109 11.29 -3.99 -12.16
C TYR A 109 10.66 -4.16 -13.56
N GLY A 110 10.26 -3.06 -14.23
CA GLY A 110 9.61 -3.09 -15.55
C GLY A 110 8.19 -3.67 -15.53
N MET A 111 7.56 -3.79 -14.36
CA MET A 111 6.19 -4.24 -14.18
C MET A 111 5.24 -3.05 -14.08
N ASP A 112 3.98 -3.24 -14.48
CA ASP A 112 2.88 -2.28 -14.27
C ASP A 112 1.93 -2.87 -13.24
N ARG A 113 2.00 -2.38 -11.99
CA ARG A 113 1.24 -2.92 -10.86
C ARG A 113 0.63 -1.81 -10.03
N THR A 114 -0.37 -2.18 -9.24
CA THR A 114 -0.93 -1.30 -8.21
C THR A 114 -0.48 -1.78 -6.82
N GLU A 115 0.42 -1.00 -6.21
CA GLU A 115 0.88 -1.20 -4.83
C GLU A 115 -0.24 -0.85 -3.86
N VAL A 116 -0.40 -1.65 -2.81
CA VAL A 116 -1.36 -1.44 -1.73
C VAL A 116 -0.61 -1.11 -0.45
N ASN A 117 -0.90 0.06 0.12
CA ASN A 117 -0.30 0.54 1.37
C ASN A 117 -1.36 0.79 2.43
N CYS A 118 -1.02 0.65 3.70
CA CYS A 118 -1.89 1.02 4.82
C CYS A 118 -2.22 2.51 4.78
N ALA A 119 -3.49 2.88 4.78
CA ALA A 119 -3.92 4.28 4.74
C ALA A 119 -3.51 5.06 6.00
N LYS A 120 -3.35 4.38 7.15
CA LYS A 120 -3.05 5.00 8.45
C LYS A 120 -1.57 5.34 8.65
N CYS A 121 -0.64 4.46 8.19
CA CYS A 121 0.80 4.62 8.42
C CYS A 121 1.66 4.61 7.15
N GLY A 122 1.07 4.35 5.98
CA GLY A 122 1.78 4.26 4.71
C GLY A 122 2.62 2.98 4.55
N GLY A 123 2.51 2.00 5.45
CA GLY A 123 3.26 0.74 5.37
C GLY A 123 2.88 -0.08 4.16
N HIS A 124 3.87 -0.60 3.42
CA HIS A 124 3.66 -1.47 2.27
C HIS A 124 3.00 -2.79 2.70
N LEU A 125 1.90 -3.16 2.05
CA LEU A 125 1.17 -4.40 2.32
C LEU A 125 1.41 -5.45 1.24
N GLY A 126 1.47 -5.04 -0.01
CA GLY A 126 1.56 -5.89 -1.19
C GLY A 126 1.00 -5.19 -2.42
N HIS A 127 0.33 -5.95 -3.29
CA HIS A 127 -0.26 -5.43 -4.54
C HIS A 127 -1.68 -5.95 -4.74
N VAL A 128 -2.46 -5.22 -5.53
CA VAL A 128 -3.77 -5.67 -5.99
C VAL A 128 -3.73 -5.96 -7.49
N PHE A 129 -4.44 -7.04 -7.88
CA PHE A 129 -4.55 -7.54 -9.24
C PHE A 129 -6.02 -7.75 -9.61
N ASP A 130 -6.34 -7.67 -10.91
CA ASP A 130 -7.69 -7.86 -11.47
C ASP A 130 -7.92 -9.32 -11.94
N ASP A 131 -7.36 -10.28 -11.20
CA ASP A 131 -7.41 -11.72 -11.50
C ASP A 131 -8.04 -12.54 -10.35
N GLY A 132 -8.80 -11.89 -9.47
CA GLY A 132 -9.48 -12.53 -8.35
C GLY A 132 -10.67 -13.41 -8.81
N PRO A 133 -10.92 -14.55 -8.13
CA PRO A 133 -11.97 -15.51 -8.52
C PRO A 133 -13.36 -15.11 -8.04
N THR A 134 -13.49 -14.02 -7.29
CA THR A 134 -14.76 -13.57 -6.70
C THR A 134 -15.47 -12.55 -7.59
N LYS A 135 -16.69 -12.13 -7.18
CA LYS A 135 -17.45 -11.10 -7.91
C LYS A 135 -16.76 -9.75 -8.02
N THR A 136 -15.83 -9.46 -7.13
CA THR A 136 -15.04 -8.20 -7.19
C THR A 136 -14.04 -8.21 -8.33
N GLY A 137 -13.60 -9.39 -8.78
CA GLY A 137 -12.49 -9.56 -9.71
C GLY A 137 -11.13 -9.19 -9.11
N GLN A 138 -11.09 -8.75 -7.85
CA GLN A 138 -9.87 -8.25 -7.20
C GLN A 138 -9.16 -9.34 -6.41
N ARG A 139 -7.83 -9.33 -6.45
CA ARG A 139 -6.96 -10.12 -5.59
C ARG A 139 -5.93 -9.23 -4.91
N TYR A 140 -6.15 -8.95 -3.63
CA TYR A 140 -5.17 -8.30 -2.76
C TYR A 140 -4.16 -9.33 -2.31
N CYS A 141 -2.99 -9.37 -2.94
CA CYS A 141 -1.87 -10.23 -2.60
C CYS A 141 -1.02 -9.54 -1.55
N THR A 142 -1.09 -10.02 -0.29
CA THR A 142 -0.57 -9.30 0.87
C THR A 142 0.53 -10.08 1.57
N ASN A 143 1.64 -9.43 1.92
CA ASN A 143 2.69 -10.07 2.72
C ASN A 143 2.17 -10.45 4.12
N SER A 144 2.38 -11.68 4.56
CA SER A 144 2.01 -12.11 5.92
C SER A 144 2.68 -11.29 7.01
N VAL A 145 3.92 -10.85 6.79
CA VAL A 145 4.66 -10.02 7.76
C VAL A 145 4.12 -8.60 7.87
N SER A 146 3.37 -8.14 6.87
CA SER A 146 2.73 -6.80 6.89
C SER A 146 1.45 -6.76 7.70
N ILE A 147 0.91 -7.91 8.10
CA ILE A 147 -0.38 -8.03 8.76
C ILE A 147 -0.30 -8.89 10.03
N LYS A 148 -1.24 -8.67 10.96
CA LYS A 148 -1.47 -9.52 12.14
C LYS A 148 -2.90 -10.04 12.09
N PHE A 149 -3.07 -11.31 12.42
CA PHE A 149 -4.38 -11.93 12.55
C PHE A 149 -4.86 -11.84 14.00
N ILE A 150 -6.10 -11.39 14.18
CA ILE A 150 -6.80 -11.34 15.46
C ILE A 150 -8.04 -12.23 15.34
N PRO A 151 -8.11 -13.37 16.06
CA PRO A 151 -9.25 -14.26 16.00
C PRO A 151 -10.49 -13.60 16.62
N THR A 152 -11.65 -13.86 16.06
CA THR A 152 -12.93 -13.52 16.70
C THR A 152 -13.10 -14.42 17.92
N LYS A 153 -13.32 -13.83 19.10
CA LYS A 153 -13.69 -14.62 20.29
C LYS A 153 -14.99 -15.38 20.00
N LYS A 154 -14.98 -16.67 20.31
CA LYS A 154 -16.21 -17.51 20.29
C LYS A 154 -17.17 -17.03 21.36
#